data_6ede739895d7f3ef78eff9c145cdec0e
#
_entry.id   6ede739895d7f3ef78eff9c145cdec0e
#
_cell.length_a   1.000
_cell.length_b   1.000
_cell.length_c   1.000
_cell.angle_alpha   90.00
_cell.angle_beta   90.00
_cell.angle_gamma   90.00
#
_symmetry.space_group_name_H-M   'P 1'
#
loop_
_entity.id
_entity.type
_entity.pdbx_description
1 polymer ?
#
loop_
_entity_poly.entity_id
_entity_poly.type
_entity_poly.pdbx_seq_one_letter_code
_entity_poly.pdbx_strand_id
1 'polypeptide(L)'
;VNTVRRWWGKPYWSLSKAAKHKVKNAVEFIGKYEEAVARAAGERGVDGVVCGHIHTAEFRTFEHNGRPIEYWNDGDWVEGCNALVEHHDGRMEILHWADEIKLRESSPAPLDNVASNPAREAA
;
A
#
# COMPACT_ATOMS: atom_id res chain seq x y z
N VAL A 1 32.54 -15.80 -1.03
CA VAL A 1 32.16 -15.65 -2.45
C VAL A 1 33.24 -14.85 -3.19
N ASN A 2 33.68 -13.70 -2.72
CA ASN A 2 34.68 -12.88 -3.41
C ASN A 2 36.10 -13.48 -3.40
N THR A 3 36.45 -14.26 -2.39
CA THR A 3 37.78 -14.95 -2.30
C THR A 3 37.91 -16.00 -3.41
N VAL A 4 36.87 -16.78 -3.68
CA VAL A 4 36.85 -17.79 -4.76
C VAL A 4 36.90 -17.12 -6.14
N ARG A 5 36.16 -16.01 -6.32
CA ARG A 5 36.17 -15.24 -7.59
C ARG A 5 37.53 -14.62 -7.89
N ARG A 6 38.24 -14.16 -6.86
CA ARG A 6 39.59 -13.59 -7.00
C ARG A 6 40.60 -14.65 -7.45
N TRP A 7 40.46 -15.88 -6.98
CA TRP A 7 41.29 -17.01 -7.39
C TRP A 7 41.04 -17.43 -8.86
N TRP A 8 39.79 -17.14 -9.38
CA TRP A 8 39.40 -17.39 -10.78
C TRP A 8 39.60 -16.15 -11.69
N GLY A 9 40.32 -15.14 -11.26
CA GLY A 9 40.65 -13.94 -12.07
C GLY A 9 39.41 -13.09 -12.44
N LYS A 10 38.26 -13.28 -11.76
CA LYS A 10 37.05 -12.49 -12.01
C LYS A 10 37.05 -11.20 -11.19
N PRO A 11 36.56 -10.07 -11.73
CA PRO A 11 36.54 -8.80 -11.02
C PRO A 11 35.74 -8.87 -9.72
N TYR A 12 36.13 -8.03 -8.74
CA TYR A 12 35.44 -7.90 -7.46
C TYR A 12 33.95 -7.59 -7.66
N TRP A 13 33.09 -8.41 -7.08
CA TRP A 13 31.63 -8.22 -7.13
C TRP A 13 31.12 -7.81 -5.76
N SER A 14 30.58 -6.58 -5.66
CA SER A 14 29.97 -6.08 -4.44
C SER A 14 28.49 -6.42 -4.40
N LEU A 15 28.10 -7.33 -3.53
CA LEU A 15 26.69 -7.70 -3.30
C LEU A 15 25.85 -6.47 -2.92
N SER A 16 26.42 -5.55 -2.12
CA SER A 16 25.75 -4.31 -1.71
C SER A 16 25.49 -3.36 -2.89
N LYS A 17 26.43 -3.26 -3.85
CA LYS A 17 26.22 -2.49 -5.08
C LYS A 17 25.10 -3.08 -5.94
N ALA A 18 25.09 -4.40 -6.11
CA ALA A 18 24.05 -5.07 -6.89
C ALA A 18 22.67 -4.94 -6.23
N ALA A 19 22.59 -5.06 -4.90
CA ALA A 19 21.36 -4.84 -4.15
C ALA A 19 20.86 -3.39 -4.30
N LYS A 20 21.73 -2.39 -4.13
CA LYS A 20 21.37 -0.97 -4.32
C LYS A 20 20.85 -0.68 -5.72
N HIS A 21 21.47 -1.26 -6.76
CA HIS A 21 20.96 -1.11 -8.13
C HIS A 21 19.58 -1.71 -8.32
N LYS A 22 19.31 -2.91 -7.77
CA LYS A 22 18.00 -3.53 -7.86
C LYS A 22 16.92 -2.69 -7.17
N VAL A 23 17.20 -2.20 -5.96
CA VAL A 23 16.27 -1.34 -5.23
C VAL A 23 16.01 -0.05 -6.01
N LYS A 24 17.05 0.62 -6.50
CA LYS A 24 16.88 1.83 -7.31
C LYS A 24 16.00 1.60 -8.53
N ASN A 25 16.23 0.51 -9.28
CA ASN A 25 15.45 0.20 -10.46
C ASN A 25 13.99 -0.12 -10.11
N ALA A 26 13.73 -0.80 -8.99
CA ALA A 26 12.38 -1.07 -8.53
C ALA A 26 11.64 0.23 -8.16
N VAL A 27 12.27 1.14 -7.42
CA VAL A 27 11.70 2.44 -7.07
C VAL A 27 11.41 3.28 -8.32
N GLU A 28 12.33 3.30 -9.27
CA GLU A 28 12.12 4.03 -10.54
C GLU A 28 10.98 3.43 -11.37
N PHE A 29 10.85 2.11 -11.38
CA PHE A 29 9.74 1.43 -12.07
C PHE A 29 8.39 1.77 -11.43
N ILE A 30 8.32 1.72 -10.09
CA ILE A 30 7.11 2.08 -9.33
C ILE A 30 6.70 3.51 -9.68
N GLY A 31 7.60 4.48 -9.58
CA GLY A 31 7.28 5.88 -9.89
C GLY A 31 6.77 6.08 -11.33
N LYS A 32 7.36 5.41 -12.32
CA LYS A 32 6.90 5.46 -13.71
C LYS A 32 5.51 4.84 -13.89
N TYR A 33 5.22 3.76 -13.17
CA TYR A 33 3.91 3.12 -13.20
C TYR A 33 2.84 4.05 -12.63
N GLU A 34 3.07 4.62 -11.46
CA GLU A 34 2.14 5.55 -10.80
C GLU A 34 1.84 6.77 -11.68
N GLU A 35 2.89 7.39 -12.23
CA GLU A 35 2.75 8.54 -13.13
C GLU A 35 1.96 8.17 -14.40
N ALA A 36 2.19 7.00 -14.98
CA ALA A 36 1.47 6.55 -16.17
C ALA A 36 -0.01 6.30 -15.88
N VAL A 37 -0.33 5.71 -14.72
CA VAL A 37 -1.70 5.45 -14.29
C VAL A 37 -2.43 6.76 -13.99
N ALA A 38 -1.80 7.68 -13.25
CA ALA A 38 -2.38 9.00 -12.96
C ALA A 38 -2.61 9.80 -14.25
N ARG A 39 -1.67 9.79 -15.18
CA ARG A 39 -1.85 10.42 -16.48
C ARG A 39 -3.02 9.83 -17.26
N ALA A 40 -3.14 8.51 -17.31
CA ALA A 40 -4.26 7.84 -17.98
C ALA A 40 -5.62 8.18 -17.35
N ALA A 41 -5.66 8.40 -16.04
CA ALA A 41 -6.84 8.91 -15.33
C ALA A 41 -7.15 10.35 -15.75
N GLY A 42 -6.16 11.23 -15.78
CA GLY A 42 -6.30 12.60 -16.23
C GLY A 42 -6.77 12.74 -17.68
N GLU A 43 -6.26 11.89 -18.58
CA GLU A 43 -6.71 11.83 -19.99
C GLU A 43 -8.18 11.41 -20.13
N ARG A 44 -8.70 10.61 -19.20
CA ARG A 44 -10.10 10.23 -19.11
C ARG A 44 -11.00 11.27 -18.43
N GLY A 45 -10.41 12.33 -17.89
CA GLY A 45 -11.14 13.42 -17.24
C GLY A 45 -11.68 13.07 -15.85
N VAL A 46 -11.15 12.03 -15.20
CA VAL A 46 -11.49 11.69 -13.81
C VAL A 46 -10.55 12.38 -12.83
N ASP A 47 -10.97 12.55 -11.59
CA ASP A 47 -10.22 13.29 -10.55
C ASP A 47 -9.25 12.40 -9.78
N GLY A 48 -9.40 11.07 -9.88
CA GLY A 48 -8.51 10.14 -9.22
C GLY A 48 -8.61 8.73 -9.78
N VAL A 49 -7.73 7.88 -9.30
CA VAL A 49 -7.65 6.48 -9.69
C VAL A 49 -7.25 5.62 -8.49
N VAL A 50 -7.93 4.50 -8.35
CA VAL A 50 -7.60 3.43 -7.41
C VAL A 50 -7.01 2.27 -8.19
N CYS A 51 -5.89 1.74 -7.73
CA CYS A 51 -5.24 0.59 -8.35
C CYS A 51 -4.50 -0.26 -7.30
N GLY A 52 -4.13 -1.47 -7.70
CA GLY A 52 -3.27 -2.39 -6.95
C GLY A 52 -1.96 -2.65 -7.69
N HIS A 53 -1.52 -3.91 -7.65
CA HIS A 53 -0.36 -4.47 -8.37
C HIS A 53 1.02 -4.18 -7.77
N ILE A 54 1.24 -3.01 -7.19
CA ILE A 54 2.55 -2.63 -6.62
C ILE A 54 2.76 -3.24 -5.23
N HIS A 55 1.72 -3.71 -4.56
CA HIS A 55 1.75 -4.30 -3.21
C HIS A 55 2.25 -3.34 -2.13
N THR A 56 2.25 -2.05 -2.40
CA THR A 56 2.62 -1.00 -1.44
C THR A 56 1.48 0.00 -1.39
N ALA A 57 0.84 0.10 -0.23
CA ALA A 57 -0.23 1.08 -0.03
C ALA A 57 0.35 2.49 -0.10
N GLU A 58 -0.19 3.32 -0.96
CA GLU A 58 0.33 4.66 -1.21
C GLU A 58 -0.78 5.60 -1.64
N PHE A 59 -0.71 6.84 -1.17
CA PHE A 59 -1.48 7.96 -1.68
C PHE A 59 -0.55 9.01 -2.25
N ARG A 60 -0.79 9.45 -3.46
CA ARG A 60 -0.05 10.54 -4.11
C ARG A 60 -0.97 11.41 -4.95
N THR A 61 -0.60 12.67 -5.09
CA THR A 61 -1.26 13.58 -6.02
C THR A 61 -0.31 13.89 -7.17
N PHE A 62 -0.80 13.70 -8.38
CA PHE A 62 -0.11 14.06 -9.63
C PHE A 62 -0.82 15.23 -10.29
N GLU A 63 -0.11 15.96 -11.13
CA GLU A 63 -0.71 17.05 -11.91
C GLU A 63 -0.87 16.61 -13.38
N HIS A 64 -2.06 16.82 -13.93
CA HIS A 64 -2.31 16.61 -15.35
C HIS A 64 -3.08 17.82 -15.92
N ASN A 65 -2.43 18.58 -16.82
CA ASN A 65 -3.00 19.79 -17.44
C ASN A 65 -3.54 20.80 -16.43
N GLY A 66 -2.81 21.05 -15.34
CA GLY A 66 -3.18 21.99 -14.29
C GLY A 66 -4.28 21.49 -13.34
N ARG A 67 -4.66 20.21 -13.42
CA ARG A 67 -5.62 19.55 -12.52
C ARG A 67 -4.91 18.53 -11.64
N PRO A 68 -5.20 18.50 -10.33
CA PRO A 68 -4.72 17.45 -9.47
C PRO A 68 -5.44 16.13 -9.79
N ILE A 69 -4.70 15.04 -9.85
CA ILE A 69 -5.20 13.68 -9.99
C ILE A 69 -4.74 12.88 -8.79
N GLU A 70 -5.68 12.35 -8.04
CA GLU A 70 -5.41 11.51 -6.89
C GLU A 70 -5.09 10.07 -7.34
N TYR A 71 -3.96 9.57 -6.90
CA TYR A 71 -3.56 8.19 -7.09
C TYR A 71 -3.61 7.46 -5.75
N TRP A 72 -4.32 6.36 -5.71
CA TRP A 72 -4.46 5.50 -4.55
C TRP A 72 -4.05 4.07 -4.91
N ASN A 73 -3.12 3.48 -4.15
CA ASN A 73 -2.81 2.06 -4.23
C ASN A 73 -3.26 1.39 -2.93
N ASP A 74 -4.05 0.34 -3.06
CA ASP A 74 -4.63 -0.38 -1.92
C ASP A 74 -3.61 -1.27 -1.18
N GLY A 75 -2.41 -1.43 -1.75
CA GLY A 75 -1.36 -2.26 -1.16
C GLY A 75 -1.64 -3.75 -1.33
N ASP A 76 -1.47 -4.50 -0.24
CA ASP A 76 -1.78 -5.92 -0.19
C ASP A 76 -2.29 -6.35 1.19
N TRP A 77 -3.03 -7.45 1.19
CA TRP A 77 -3.56 -8.04 2.42
C TRP A 77 -2.66 -9.10 3.04
N VAL A 78 -1.65 -9.59 2.32
CA VAL A 78 -0.81 -10.73 2.74
C VAL A 78 0.37 -10.29 3.61
N GLU A 79 1.14 -9.30 3.13
CA GLU A 79 2.33 -8.81 3.83
C GLU A 79 2.06 -7.50 4.55
N GLY A 80 1.43 -6.54 3.86
CA GLY A 80 1.13 -5.21 4.38
C GLY A 80 -0.10 -5.16 5.28
N CYS A 81 -1.05 -6.09 5.10
CA CYS A 81 -2.36 -6.07 5.75
C CYS A 81 -3.04 -4.70 5.62
N ASN A 82 -3.01 -4.14 4.42
CA ASN A 82 -3.57 -2.84 4.10
C ASN A 82 -4.90 -2.98 3.39
N ALA A 83 -5.77 -1.99 3.59
CA ALA A 83 -7.02 -1.86 2.85
C ALA A 83 -7.30 -0.38 2.57
N LEU A 84 -7.81 -0.09 1.38
CA LEU A 84 -8.34 1.22 1.05
C LEU A 84 -9.82 1.27 1.39
N VAL A 85 -10.24 2.30 2.10
CA VAL A 85 -11.62 2.50 2.55
C VAL A 85 -12.12 3.84 2.06
N GLU A 86 -13.30 3.83 1.46
CA GLU A 86 -14.08 5.05 1.21
C GLU A 86 -15.15 5.19 2.30
N HIS A 87 -15.13 6.29 3.01
CA HIS A 87 -16.11 6.63 4.03
C HIS A 87 -17.39 7.17 3.39
N HIS A 88 -18.49 7.12 4.12
CA HIS A 88 -19.81 7.60 3.65
C HIS A 88 -19.84 9.11 3.27
N ASP A 89 -18.87 9.88 3.72
CA ASP A 89 -18.66 11.30 3.38
C ASP A 89 -17.74 11.49 2.16
N GLY A 90 -17.28 10.39 1.52
CA GLY A 90 -16.39 10.39 0.37
C GLY A 90 -14.90 10.50 0.71
N ARG A 91 -14.55 10.57 1.99
CA ARG A 91 -13.14 10.59 2.42
C ARG A 91 -12.50 9.22 2.22
N MET A 92 -11.35 9.21 1.57
CA MET A 92 -10.54 8.01 1.36
C MET A 92 -9.51 7.83 2.48
N GLU A 93 -9.23 6.60 2.86
CA GLU A 93 -8.26 6.26 3.90
C GLU A 93 -7.59 4.92 3.62
N ILE A 94 -6.26 4.87 3.84
CA ILE A 94 -5.52 3.61 3.85
C ILE A 94 -5.48 3.11 5.28
N LEU A 95 -6.12 1.98 5.54
CA LEU A 95 -6.07 1.29 6.82
C LEU A 95 -4.89 0.34 6.88
N HIS A 96 -4.12 0.41 7.97
CA HIS A 96 -3.10 -0.57 8.32
C HIS A 96 -3.66 -1.48 9.42
N TRP A 97 -4.20 -2.62 9.04
CA TRP A 97 -4.95 -3.50 9.93
C TRP A 97 -4.16 -3.97 11.16
N ALA A 98 -2.86 -4.19 11.01
CA ALA A 98 -2.00 -4.55 12.13
C ALA A 98 -1.93 -3.47 13.22
N ASP A 99 -2.05 -2.21 12.87
CA ASP A 99 -2.06 -1.10 13.81
C ASP A 99 -3.45 -0.91 14.44
N GLU A 100 -4.51 -1.15 13.67
CA GLU A 100 -5.89 -1.16 14.16
C GLU A 100 -6.12 -2.21 15.24
N ILE A 101 -5.56 -3.42 15.07
CA ILE A 101 -5.64 -4.47 16.08
C ILE A 101 -4.94 -4.03 17.37
N LYS A 102 -3.73 -3.48 17.28
CA LYS A 102 -2.99 -3.02 18.46
C LYS A 102 -3.73 -1.91 19.21
N LEU A 103 -4.37 -0.98 18.49
CA LEU A 103 -5.18 0.07 19.07
C LEU A 103 -6.40 -0.50 19.81
N ARG A 104 -7.08 -1.50 19.24
CA ARG A 104 -8.21 -2.18 19.87
C ARG A 104 -7.82 -2.97 21.09
N GLU A 105 -6.68 -3.66 21.07
CA GLU A 105 -6.16 -4.41 22.21
C GLU A 105 -5.68 -3.50 23.35
N SER A 106 -5.17 -2.31 23.03
CA SER A 106 -4.73 -1.32 24.02
C SER A 106 -5.85 -0.46 24.59
N SER A 107 -7.02 -0.43 23.95
CA SER A 107 -8.20 0.27 24.43
C SER A 107 -9.11 -0.71 25.14
N PRO A 108 -9.34 -0.59 26.50
CA PRO A 108 -10.29 -1.45 27.16
C PRO A 108 -11.66 -1.26 26.51
N ALA A 109 -12.19 -2.33 25.94
CA ALA A 109 -13.53 -2.32 25.36
C ALA A 109 -14.53 -1.84 26.42
N PRO A 110 -15.46 -0.94 26.08
CA PRO A 110 -16.62 -0.73 26.91
C PRO A 110 -17.36 -2.06 26.98
N LEU A 111 -17.41 -2.62 28.18
CA LEU A 111 -18.28 -3.75 28.50
C LEU A 111 -19.73 -3.23 28.54
N ASP A 112 -20.31 -2.98 27.39
CA ASP A 112 -21.71 -2.59 27.35
C ASP A 112 -22.45 -3.27 26.23
N ASN A 113 -23.42 -4.06 26.75
CA ASN A 113 -24.62 -4.51 26.08
C ASN A 113 -24.48 -5.62 25.02
N VAL A 114 -24.16 -6.82 25.53
CA VAL A 114 -24.95 -7.96 25.09
C VAL A 114 -26.37 -7.74 25.65
N ALA A 115 -27.15 -6.92 24.96
CA ALA A 115 -28.57 -6.86 25.18
C ALA A 115 -29.10 -8.29 24.97
N SER A 116 -29.54 -8.89 26.05
CA SER A 116 -30.29 -10.13 26.08
C SER A 116 -31.39 -10.05 25.03
N ASN A 117 -31.25 -10.85 23.98
CA ASN A 117 -32.30 -11.00 22.97
C ASN A 117 -33.43 -11.85 23.60
N PRO A 118 -34.58 -11.26 23.96
CA PRO A 118 -35.67 -11.97 24.64
C PRO A 118 -36.44 -12.92 23.74
N ALA A 119 -35.95 -13.17 22.52
CA ALA A 119 -36.66 -13.99 21.53
C ALA A 119 -36.31 -15.49 21.55
N ARG A 120 -35.64 -16.01 22.61
CA ARG A 120 -35.25 -17.42 22.72
C ARG A 120 -35.93 -18.20 23.84
N GLU A 121 -36.96 -17.63 24.47
CA GLU A 121 -37.72 -18.30 25.53
C GLU A 121 -39.19 -18.53 25.18
N ALA A 122 -39.50 -18.83 23.91
CA ALA A 122 -40.85 -19.26 23.51
C ALA A 122 -40.75 -20.24 22.33
N ALA A 123 -40.33 -21.49 22.62
CA ALA A 123 -40.62 -22.69 21.82
C ALA A 123 -40.35 -23.95 22.66
#